data_061a3588036cd80b46e6f279d1516b8d
#
_entry.id   061a3588036cd80b46e6f279d1516b8d
#
_cell.length_a   1.000
_cell.length_b   1.000
_cell.length_c   1.000
_cell.angle_alpha   90.00
_cell.angle_beta   90.00
_cell.angle_gamma   90.00
#
_symmetry.space_group_name_H-M   'P 1'
#
loop_
_entity.id
_entity.type
_entity.pdbx_description
1 polymer ?
#
loop_
_entity_poly.entity_id
_entity_poly.type
_entity_poly.pdbx_seq_one_letter_code
_entity_poly.pdbx_strand_id
1 'polypeptide(L)'
;MQPNLLTLLSPANIIIFVIIFTRISGMIFSMPLISTYPIPEQVKIWLGALVSFILFPMVAAHSGFVVPQSMPELLLYLFREFAIGYIIGFCATFLFAAVQIGGEFVSIQVGIS
;
A
#
# COMPACT_ATOMS: atom_id res chain seq x y z
N MET A 1 -21.92 4.01 -19.33
CA MET A 1 -20.90 3.39 -20.16
C MET A 1 -20.42 2.10 -19.52
N GLN A 2 -20.57 0.99 -20.22
CA GLN A 2 -20.02 -0.26 -19.72
C GLN A 2 -18.51 -0.26 -19.91
N PRO A 3 -17.72 -0.60 -18.85
CA PRO A 3 -16.29 -0.70 -19.01
C PRO A 3 -15.93 -1.92 -19.85
N ASN A 4 -15.52 -1.66 -21.08
CA ASN A 4 -14.97 -2.71 -21.93
C ASN A 4 -13.54 -3.03 -21.49
N LEU A 5 -13.07 -4.26 -21.80
CA LEU A 5 -11.67 -4.65 -21.49
C LEU A 5 -10.67 -3.65 -22.09
N LEU A 6 -11.01 -3.09 -23.26
CA LEU A 6 -10.15 -2.09 -23.91
C LEU A 6 -10.07 -0.79 -23.11
N THR A 7 -11.15 -0.37 -22.44
CA THR A 7 -11.12 0.83 -21.58
C THR A 7 -10.39 0.57 -20.28
N LEU A 8 -10.47 -0.66 -19.76
CA LEU A 8 -9.71 -1.05 -18.57
C LEU A 8 -8.20 -1.09 -18.84
N LEU A 9 -7.81 -1.39 -20.07
CA LEU A 9 -6.42 -1.45 -20.49
C LEU A 9 -5.92 -0.12 -21.07
N SER A 10 -6.71 0.95 -20.95
CA SER A 10 -6.28 2.27 -21.41
C SER A 10 -5.02 2.72 -20.63
N PRO A 11 -4.10 3.49 -21.25
CA PRO A 11 -2.89 3.95 -20.56
C PRO A 11 -3.16 4.68 -19.26
N ALA A 12 -4.25 5.46 -19.20
CA ALA A 12 -4.64 6.17 -17.98
C ALA A 12 -4.96 5.21 -16.84
N ASN A 13 -5.72 4.13 -17.13
CA ASN A 13 -6.09 3.16 -16.12
C ASN A 13 -4.89 2.35 -15.63
N ILE A 14 -3.97 2.00 -16.53
CA ILE A 14 -2.74 1.31 -16.16
C ILE A 14 -1.91 2.18 -15.22
N ILE A 15 -1.79 3.46 -15.49
CA ILE A 15 -1.04 4.41 -14.66
C ILE A 15 -1.69 4.51 -13.27
N ILE A 16 -3.01 4.60 -13.20
CA ILE A 16 -3.74 4.63 -11.92
C ILE A 16 -3.44 3.37 -11.12
N PHE A 17 -3.50 2.20 -11.75
CA PHE A 17 -3.19 0.93 -11.10
C PHE A 17 -1.77 0.90 -10.55
N VAL A 18 -0.80 1.35 -11.34
CA VAL A 18 0.61 1.39 -10.93
C VAL A 18 0.80 2.31 -9.72
N ILE A 19 0.12 3.44 -9.70
CA ILE A 19 0.18 4.40 -8.60
C ILE A 19 -0.38 3.77 -7.32
N ILE A 20 -1.54 3.13 -7.40
CA ILE A 20 -2.15 2.44 -6.26
C ILE A 20 -1.22 1.32 -5.76
N PHE A 21 -0.69 0.54 -6.68
CA PHE A 21 0.23 -0.55 -6.36
C PHE A 21 1.48 -0.03 -5.65
N THR A 22 2.03 1.09 -6.09
CA THR A 22 3.21 1.71 -5.48
C THR A 22 2.93 2.14 -4.04
N ARG A 23 1.78 2.75 -3.78
CA ARG A 23 1.38 3.15 -2.43
C ARG A 23 1.22 1.93 -1.52
N ILE A 24 0.50 0.92 -1.98
CA ILE A 24 0.29 -0.31 -1.21
C ILE A 24 1.60 -1.03 -0.94
N SER A 25 2.50 -1.05 -1.93
CA SER A 25 3.84 -1.63 -1.75
C SER A 25 4.62 -0.93 -0.65
N GLY A 26 4.58 0.42 -0.62
CA GLY A 26 5.23 1.19 0.44
C GLY A 26 4.71 0.84 1.82
N MET A 27 3.39 0.69 1.95
CA MET A 27 2.77 0.27 3.21
C MET A 27 3.21 -1.13 3.63
N ILE A 28 3.19 -2.07 2.69
CA ILE A 28 3.53 -3.47 2.96
C ILE A 28 4.99 -3.58 3.38
N PHE A 29 5.89 -2.88 2.70
CA PHE A 29 7.32 -2.92 3.03
C PHE A 29 7.63 -2.33 4.40
N SER A 30 6.86 -1.35 4.86
CA SER A 30 7.10 -0.73 6.17
C SER A 30 6.33 -1.38 7.31
N MET A 31 5.36 -2.25 7.03
CA MET A 31 4.58 -2.92 8.06
C MET A 31 5.40 -3.98 8.80
N PRO A 32 5.45 -3.93 10.15
CA PRO A 32 6.29 -4.84 10.93
C PRO A 32 5.79 -6.29 10.91
N LEU A 33 4.49 -6.51 10.82
CA LEU A 33 3.92 -7.86 10.79
C LEU A 33 4.41 -8.64 9.58
N ILE A 34 4.61 -7.96 8.46
CA ILE A 34 5.02 -8.59 7.22
C ILE A 34 6.55 -8.68 7.14
N SER A 35 7.26 -7.76 7.81
CA SER A 35 8.72 -7.77 7.82
C SER A 35 9.30 -8.69 8.91
N THR A 36 8.58 -8.92 10.01
CA THR A 36 9.06 -9.74 11.12
C THR A 36 8.95 -11.24 10.84
N TYR A 37 7.92 -11.65 10.12
CA TYR A 37 7.74 -13.04 9.74
C TYR A 37 8.43 -13.33 8.41
N PRO A 38 9.01 -14.51 8.24
CA PRO A 38 9.69 -14.88 6.99
C PRO A 38 8.67 -15.20 5.89
N ILE A 39 7.97 -14.16 5.45
CA ILE A 39 7.02 -14.28 4.36
C ILE A 39 7.79 -14.08 3.05
N PRO A 40 7.64 -14.99 2.05
CA PRO A 40 8.28 -14.80 0.75
C PRO A 40 7.85 -13.49 0.10
N GLU A 41 8.80 -12.82 -0.54
CA GLU A 41 8.53 -11.55 -1.22
C GLU A 41 7.44 -11.69 -2.29
N GLN A 42 7.34 -12.86 -2.91
CA GLN A 42 6.31 -13.14 -3.90
C GLN A 42 4.90 -12.98 -3.32
N VAL A 43 4.69 -13.45 -2.09
CA VAL A 43 3.39 -13.31 -1.40
C VAL A 43 3.06 -11.85 -1.17
N LYS A 44 4.05 -11.04 -0.77
CA LYS A 44 3.88 -9.60 -0.58
C LYS A 44 3.46 -8.92 -1.88
N ILE A 45 4.10 -9.26 -2.98
CA ILE A 45 3.81 -8.70 -4.31
C ILE A 45 2.39 -9.09 -4.74
N TRP A 46 2.02 -10.35 -4.59
CA TRP A 46 0.69 -10.82 -4.95
C TRP A 46 -0.40 -10.16 -4.09
N LEU A 47 -0.14 -10.03 -2.79
CA LEU A 47 -1.07 -9.37 -1.89
C LEU A 47 -1.26 -7.90 -2.29
N GLY A 48 -0.16 -7.20 -2.57
CA GLY A 48 -0.21 -5.82 -3.03
C GLY A 48 -0.98 -5.67 -4.33
N ALA A 49 -0.75 -6.58 -5.28
CA ALA A 49 -1.47 -6.57 -6.55
C ALA A 49 -2.97 -6.81 -6.36
N LEU A 50 -3.33 -7.76 -5.51
CA LEU A 50 -4.73 -8.08 -5.23
C LEU A 50 -5.46 -6.90 -4.58
N VAL A 51 -4.85 -6.29 -3.56
CA VAL A 51 -5.44 -5.14 -2.87
C VAL A 51 -5.55 -3.96 -3.84
N SER A 52 -4.54 -3.73 -4.65
CA SER A 52 -4.56 -2.67 -5.67
C SER A 52 -5.68 -2.88 -6.68
N PHE A 53 -5.91 -4.12 -7.08
CA PHE A 53 -6.98 -4.47 -8.00
C PHE A 53 -8.35 -4.20 -7.38
N ILE A 54 -8.52 -4.50 -6.10
CA ILE A 54 -9.77 -4.24 -5.38
C ILE A 54 -10.02 -2.74 -5.25
N LEU A 55 -8.99 -1.96 -4.96
CA LEU A 55 -9.09 -0.52 -4.77
C LEU A 55 -9.22 0.25 -6.09
N PHE A 56 -8.79 -0.34 -7.19
CA PHE A 56 -8.76 0.33 -8.49
C PHE A 56 -10.11 0.93 -8.89
N PRO A 57 -11.25 0.21 -8.81
CA PRO A 57 -12.54 0.79 -9.21
C PRO A 57 -12.93 2.00 -8.36
N MET A 58 -12.60 1.97 -7.07
CA MET A 58 -12.94 3.08 -6.17
C MET A 58 -12.15 4.34 -6.52
N VAL A 59 -10.87 4.19 -6.77
CA VAL A 59 -10.01 5.33 -7.10
C VAL A 59 -10.32 5.86 -8.50
N ALA A 60 -10.56 4.97 -9.45
CA ALA A 60 -10.87 5.36 -10.83
C ALA A 60 -12.22 6.08 -10.92
N ALA A 61 -13.17 5.75 -10.03
CA ALA A 61 -14.49 6.38 -9.99
C ALA A 61 -14.44 7.81 -9.43
N HIS A 62 -13.42 8.12 -8.62
CA HIS A 62 -13.25 9.46 -8.09
C HIS A 62 -12.56 10.33 -9.14
N SER A 63 -13.36 11.17 -9.79
CA SER A 63 -12.88 12.12 -10.78
C SER A 63 -12.04 13.21 -10.11
N GLY A 64 -10.91 13.51 -10.67
CA GLY A 64 -9.99 14.52 -10.13
C GLY A 64 -8.55 14.07 -10.17
N PHE A 65 -8.32 12.83 -10.57
CA PHE A 65 -6.99 12.32 -10.74
C PHE A 65 -6.39 12.80 -12.06
N VAL A 66 -5.35 13.62 -11.99
CA VAL A 66 -4.65 14.11 -13.17
C VAL A 66 -3.53 13.13 -13.47
N VAL A 67 -3.62 12.50 -14.64
CA VAL A 67 -2.59 11.56 -15.10
C VAL A 67 -1.35 12.35 -15.49
N PRO A 68 -0.15 12.01 -14.97
CA PRO A 68 1.08 12.66 -15.39
C PRO A 68 1.33 12.50 -16.90
N GLN A 69 1.64 13.59 -17.57
CA GLN A 69 1.81 13.60 -19.02
C GLN A 69 3.23 13.29 -19.46
N SER A 70 4.21 13.47 -18.57
CA SER A 70 5.61 13.25 -18.88
C SER A 70 6.23 12.18 -17.99
N MET A 71 7.29 11.53 -18.46
CA MET A 71 8.02 10.52 -17.69
C MET A 71 8.61 11.09 -16.40
N PRO A 72 9.28 12.26 -16.37
CA PRO A 72 9.77 12.83 -15.13
C PRO A 72 8.67 13.09 -14.09
N GLU A 73 7.52 13.59 -14.52
CA GLU A 73 6.37 13.78 -13.62
C GLU A 73 5.86 12.47 -13.06
N LEU A 74 5.78 11.44 -13.90
CA LEU A 74 5.33 10.13 -13.47
C LEU A 74 6.27 9.54 -12.42
N LEU A 75 7.58 9.64 -12.64
CA LEU A 75 8.58 9.14 -11.70
C LEU A 75 8.51 9.87 -10.37
N LEU A 76 8.37 11.19 -10.39
CA LEU A 76 8.21 11.99 -9.17
C LEU A 76 6.92 11.61 -8.44
N TYR A 77 5.86 11.39 -9.17
CA TYR A 77 4.57 11.01 -8.60
C TYR A 77 4.65 9.64 -7.93
N LEU A 78 5.26 8.68 -8.60
CA LEU A 78 5.45 7.33 -8.04
C LEU A 78 6.31 7.37 -6.80
N PHE A 79 7.39 8.13 -6.80
CA PHE A 79 8.25 8.28 -5.64
C PHE A 79 7.50 8.89 -4.47
N ARG A 80 6.70 9.92 -4.73
CA ARG A 80 5.85 10.56 -3.72
C ARG A 80 4.84 9.58 -3.14
N GLU A 81 4.18 8.79 -4.00
CA GLU A 81 3.21 7.80 -3.57
C GLU A 81 3.85 6.72 -2.69
N PHE A 82 5.02 6.24 -3.09
CA PHE A 82 5.77 5.27 -2.30
C PHE A 82 6.15 5.86 -0.95
N ALA A 83 6.62 7.09 -0.91
CA ALA A 83 7.00 7.77 0.32
C ALA A 83 5.80 7.91 1.27
N ILE A 84 4.64 8.31 0.75
CA ILE A 84 3.42 8.44 1.54
C ILE A 84 3.01 7.08 2.10
N GLY A 85 3.01 6.04 1.28
CA GLY A 85 2.70 4.68 1.71
C GLY A 85 3.66 4.20 2.79
N TYR A 86 4.95 4.45 2.61
CA TYR A 86 5.97 4.08 3.57
C TYR A 86 5.76 4.79 4.91
N ILE A 87 5.44 6.08 4.88
CA ILE A 87 5.17 6.87 6.10
C ILE A 87 3.94 6.32 6.84
N ILE A 88 2.87 6.00 6.10
CA ILE A 88 1.66 5.43 6.70
C ILE A 88 1.97 4.09 7.37
N GLY A 89 2.69 3.21 6.68
CA GLY A 89 3.11 1.93 7.24
C GLY A 89 4.03 2.10 8.44
N PHE A 90 4.92 3.08 8.40
CA PHE A 90 5.82 3.39 9.51
C PHE A 90 5.03 3.88 10.73
N CYS A 91 4.02 4.71 10.54
CA CYS A 91 3.12 5.13 11.62
C CYS A 91 2.38 3.92 12.22
N ALA A 92 1.92 3.01 11.37
CA ALA A 92 1.30 1.77 11.82
C ALA A 92 2.28 0.93 12.65
N THR A 93 3.57 0.94 12.31
CA THR A 93 4.63 0.27 13.06
C THR A 93 4.66 0.77 14.51
N PHE A 94 4.59 2.06 14.72
CA PHE A 94 4.56 2.65 16.07
C PHE A 94 3.33 2.21 16.85
N LEU A 95 2.17 2.16 16.21
CA LEU A 95 0.95 1.70 16.87
C LEU A 95 1.08 0.23 17.31
N PHE A 96 1.58 -0.63 16.44
CA PHE A 96 1.79 -2.04 16.78
C PHE A 96 2.84 -2.19 17.87
N ALA A 97 3.91 -1.42 17.83
CA ALA A 97 4.94 -1.44 18.86
C ALA A 97 4.37 -1.01 20.22
N ALA A 98 3.55 0.03 20.24
CA ALA A 98 2.91 0.50 21.46
C ALA A 98 1.99 -0.58 22.07
N VAL A 99 1.20 -1.26 21.24
CA VAL A 99 0.33 -2.34 21.68
C VAL A 99 1.16 -3.51 22.22
N GLN A 100 2.24 -3.85 21.54
CA GLN A 100 3.13 -4.95 21.94
C GLN A 100 3.79 -4.65 23.28
N ILE A 101 4.33 -3.45 23.46
CA ILE A 101 4.94 -3.03 24.72
C ILE A 101 3.90 -3.02 25.85
N GLY A 102 2.71 -2.50 25.58
CA GLY A 102 1.61 -2.51 26.53
C GLY A 102 1.22 -3.92 26.94
N GLY A 103 1.16 -4.85 25.98
CA GLY A 103 0.89 -6.26 26.25
C GLY A 103 1.96 -6.90 27.13
N GLU A 104 3.23 -6.58 26.88
CA GLU A 104 4.33 -7.08 27.71
C GLU A 104 4.23 -6.56 29.15
N PHE A 105 3.93 -5.26 29.32
CA PHE A 105 3.72 -4.69 30.65
C PHE A 105 2.59 -5.38 31.40
N VAL A 106 1.47 -5.60 30.73
CA VAL A 106 0.33 -6.30 31.32
C VAL A 106 0.72 -7.73 31.72
N SER A 107 1.45 -8.44 30.87
CA SER A 107 1.93 -9.80 31.14
C SER A 107 2.82 -9.85 32.37
N ILE A 108 3.71 -8.88 32.53
CA ILE A 108 4.60 -8.79 33.69
C ILE A 108 3.81 -8.52 34.96
N GLN A 109 2.84 -7.59 34.92
CA GLN A 109 2.03 -7.22 36.10
C GLN A 109 1.11 -8.35 36.54
N VAL A 110 0.58 -9.11 35.58
CA VAL A 110 -0.29 -10.25 35.87
C VAL A 110 0.51 -11.50 36.29
N GLY A 111 1.82 -11.50 35.98
CA GLY A 111 2.68 -12.64 36.31
C GLY A 111 2.61 -13.79 35.34
N ILE A 112 2.06 -13.53 34.14
CA ILE A 112 2.02 -14.49 33.04
C ILE A 112 3.18 -14.22 32.11
N SER A 113 4.30 -14.79 32.38
CA SER A 113 5.47 -14.64 31.51
C SER A 113 5.86 -15.98 30.90
#